data_e86d33459d2892bc84d48c47eecff58e
#
_entry.id   e86d33459d2892bc84d48c47eecff58e
#
_cell.length_a   1.000
_cell.length_b   1.000
_cell.length_c   1.000
_cell.angle_alpha   90.00
_cell.angle_beta   90.00
_cell.angle_gamma   90.00
#
_symmetry.space_group_name_H-M   'P 1'
#
loop_
_entity.id
_entity.type
_entity.pdbx_description
1 polymer ?
#
loop_
_entity_poly.entity_id
_entity_poly.type
_entity_poly.pdbx_seq_one_letter_code
_entity_poly.pdbx_strand_id
1 'polypeptide(L)'
;MPDETLRIPYENIVYIGDSATDIPCMRLVKSKGGYSIGVYDPKKDNRSRVYQLFHDKRLSFYAPADYSTNSVIMKYMKQIIDEVAAKETIKKEQKILKQPASAYGLMVELEKMGETYPGKMPLKEKRELDKMVSYLGETIPGKVK
;
A
#
# COMPACT_ATOMS: atom_id res chain seq x y z
N MET A 1 2.69 12.30 18.19
CA MET A 1 2.66 10.84 18.11
C MET A 1 3.51 10.39 16.91
N PRO A 2 4.44 9.48 17.10
CA PRO A 2 5.23 8.96 15.98
C PRO A 2 4.35 8.27 14.96
N ASP A 3 4.67 8.45 13.68
CA ASP A 3 3.89 7.84 12.59
C ASP A 3 3.81 6.32 12.70
N GLU A 4 4.85 5.69 13.24
CA GLU A 4 4.91 4.24 13.41
C GLU A 4 3.87 3.67 14.36
N THR A 5 3.37 4.49 15.28
CA THR A 5 2.37 4.06 16.27
C THR A 5 0.94 4.39 15.85
N LEU A 6 0.75 5.02 14.70
CA LEU A 6 -0.59 5.31 14.19
C LEU A 6 -1.28 4.03 13.75
N ARG A 7 -2.57 3.91 14.09
CA ARG A 7 -3.38 2.78 13.63
C ARG A 7 -3.52 2.77 12.12
N ILE A 8 -3.69 3.97 11.54
CA ILE A 8 -3.80 4.15 10.11
C ILE A 8 -2.65 5.04 9.68
N PRO A 9 -1.70 4.54 8.91
CA PRO A 9 -0.60 5.38 8.41
C PRO A 9 -1.13 6.51 7.53
N TYR A 10 -0.46 7.65 7.53
CA TYR A 10 -0.84 8.76 6.67
C TYR A 10 -0.92 8.38 5.19
N GLU A 11 -0.07 7.48 4.75
CA GLU A 11 -0.04 7.02 3.36
C GLU A 11 -1.32 6.30 2.93
N ASN A 12 -2.15 5.87 3.89
CA ASN A 12 -3.44 5.23 3.63
C ASN A 12 -4.62 6.19 3.82
N ILE A 13 -4.34 7.49 4.02
CA ILE A 13 -5.37 8.51 4.22
C ILE A 13 -5.60 9.26 2.91
N VAL A 14 -6.87 9.47 2.60
CA VAL A 14 -7.30 10.32 1.49
C VAL A 14 -8.09 11.47 2.07
N TYR A 15 -7.64 12.68 1.84
CA TYR A 15 -8.34 13.89 2.29
C TYR A 15 -9.00 14.57 1.09
N ILE A 16 -10.27 14.84 1.20
CA ILE A 16 -11.06 15.51 0.16
C ILE A 16 -11.54 16.84 0.71
N GLY A 17 -11.25 17.92 0.01
CA GLY A 17 -11.64 19.24 0.46
C GLY A 17 -11.90 20.20 -0.69
N ASP A 18 -12.67 21.25 -0.41
CA ASP A 18 -13.11 22.22 -1.42
C ASP A 18 -12.83 23.66 -1.05
N SER A 19 -12.26 23.94 0.10
CA SER A 19 -12.11 25.31 0.59
C SER A 19 -10.70 25.62 1.08
N ALA A 20 -10.46 26.92 1.30
CA ALA A 20 -9.16 27.37 1.81
C ALA A 20 -8.86 26.81 3.22
N THR A 21 -9.88 26.54 4.01
CA THR A 21 -9.70 25.99 5.35
C THR A 21 -9.17 24.55 5.32
N ASP A 22 -9.32 23.85 4.20
CA ASP A 22 -8.83 22.48 4.03
C ASP A 22 -7.34 22.43 3.68
N ILE A 23 -6.75 23.54 3.25
CA ILE A 23 -5.38 23.56 2.76
C ILE A 23 -4.36 23.01 3.76
N PRO A 24 -4.37 23.38 5.05
CA PRO A 24 -3.40 22.81 6.00
C PRO A 24 -3.49 21.30 6.11
N CYS A 25 -4.72 20.77 6.13
CA CYS A 25 -4.94 19.33 6.21
C CYS A 25 -4.47 18.63 4.94
N MET A 26 -4.77 19.21 3.78
CA MET A 26 -4.33 18.68 2.49
C MET A 26 -2.80 18.60 2.41
N ARG A 27 -2.13 19.66 2.86
CA ARG A 27 -0.66 19.69 2.87
C ARG A 27 -0.09 18.63 3.80
N LEU A 28 -0.66 18.52 4.99
CA LEU A 28 -0.18 17.55 5.98
C LEU A 28 -0.31 16.14 5.44
N VAL A 29 -1.48 15.76 4.96
CA VAL A 29 -1.71 14.41 4.45
C VAL A 29 -0.77 14.10 3.29
N LYS A 30 -0.65 15.02 2.34
CA LYS A 30 0.23 14.80 1.20
C LYS A 30 1.70 14.73 1.60
N SER A 31 2.16 15.59 2.51
CA SER A 31 3.56 15.59 2.96
C SER A 31 3.94 14.31 3.69
N LYS A 32 2.97 13.62 4.26
CA LYS A 32 3.17 12.36 4.98
C LYS A 32 2.93 11.12 4.08
N GLY A 33 2.81 11.33 2.77
CA GLY A 33 2.65 10.22 1.84
C GLY A 33 1.21 9.83 1.52
N GLY A 34 0.23 10.52 2.09
CA GLY A 34 -1.17 10.29 1.77
C GLY A 34 -1.61 11.03 0.52
N TYR A 35 -2.90 11.01 0.28
CA TYR A 35 -3.50 11.60 -0.92
C TYR A 35 -4.44 12.73 -0.55
N SER A 36 -4.36 13.84 -1.27
CA SER A 36 -5.26 14.97 -1.10
C SER A 36 -5.95 15.26 -2.42
N ILE A 37 -7.27 15.31 -2.41
CA ILE A 37 -8.08 15.57 -3.58
C ILE A 37 -8.83 16.87 -3.38
N GLY A 38 -8.59 17.83 -4.27
CA GLY A 38 -9.35 19.07 -4.29
C GLY A 38 -10.58 18.90 -5.17
N VAL A 39 -11.74 19.32 -4.67
CA VAL A 39 -12.96 19.27 -5.44
C VAL A 39 -13.48 20.67 -5.67
N TYR A 40 -14.15 20.85 -6.80
CA TYR A 40 -14.76 22.13 -7.17
C TYR A 40 -16.18 21.91 -7.65
N ASP A 41 -17.01 22.92 -7.46
CA ASP A 41 -18.38 22.90 -8.00
C ASP A 41 -18.34 23.44 -9.42
N PRO A 42 -18.69 22.63 -10.45
CA PRO A 42 -18.65 23.11 -11.83
C PRO A 42 -19.60 24.28 -12.09
N LYS A 43 -20.60 24.47 -11.23
CA LYS A 43 -21.54 25.59 -11.35
C LYS A 43 -21.03 26.87 -10.72
N LYS A 44 -20.00 26.79 -9.87
CA LYS A 44 -19.33 27.92 -9.27
C LYS A 44 -17.95 28.06 -9.87
N ASP A 45 -17.50 29.26 -10.10
CA ASP A 45 -16.19 29.48 -10.70
C ASP A 45 -15.08 29.44 -9.63
N ASN A 46 -14.84 28.27 -9.07
CA ASN A 46 -13.77 28.07 -8.09
C ASN A 46 -12.68 27.10 -8.57
N ARG A 47 -12.71 26.75 -9.85
CA ARG A 47 -11.75 25.81 -10.44
C ARG A 47 -10.32 26.34 -10.38
N SER A 48 -10.14 27.63 -10.56
CA SER A 48 -8.80 28.25 -10.59
C SER A 48 -8.06 28.04 -9.26
N ARG A 49 -8.75 28.08 -8.13
CA ARG A 49 -8.14 27.83 -6.81
C ARG A 49 -7.60 26.40 -6.73
N VAL A 50 -8.42 25.44 -7.11
CA VAL A 50 -8.06 24.04 -7.08
C VAL A 50 -6.91 23.75 -8.02
N TYR A 51 -6.96 24.35 -9.20
CA TYR A 51 -5.90 24.25 -10.19
C TYR A 51 -4.57 24.78 -9.65
N GLN A 52 -4.61 25.93 -8.98
CA GLN A 52 -3.43 26.53 -8.38
C GLN A 52 -2.84 25.63 -7.28
N LEU A 53 -3.70 25.08 -6.43
CA LEU A 53 -3.26 24.15 -5.39
C LEU A 53 -2.59 22.91 -5.97
N PHE A 54 -3.09 22.42 -7.08
CA PHE A 54 -2.47 21.29 -7.77
C PHE A 54 -1.08 21.66 -8.31
N HIS A 55 -0.97 22.82 -8.94
CA HIS A 55 0.31 23.31 -9.43
C HIS A 55 1.32 23.54 -8.31
N ASP A 56 0.86 23.99 -7.16
CA ASP A 56 1.71 24.19 -5.99
C ASP A 56 2.06 22.87 -5.28
N LYS A 57 1.70 21.74 -5.88
CA LYS A 57 1.97 20.40 -5.36
C LYS A 57 1.33 20.13 -4.01
N ARG A 58 0.22 20.78 -3.72
CA ARG A 58 -0.54 20.59 -2.48
C ARG A 58 -1.65 19.55 -2.62
N LEU A 59 -1.95 19.17 -3.86
CA LEU A 59 -2.98 18.17 -4.18
C LEU A 59 -2.39 17.04 -4.99
N SER A 60 -2.92 15.85 -4.77
CA SER A 60 -2.60 14.69 -5.62
C SER A 60 -3.47 14.69 -6.87
N PHE A 61 -4.75 15.04 -6.72
CA PHE A 61 -5.73 15.10 -7.80
C PHE A 61 -6.69 16.27 -7.59
N TYR A 62 -7.40 16.65 -8.62
CA TYR A 62 -8.56 17.54 -8.50
C TYR A 62 -9.67 17.04 -9.42
N ALA A 63 -10.91 17.31 -9.05
CA ALA A 63 -12.07 16.78 -9.75
C ALA A 63 -13.32 17.60 -9.43
N PRO A 64 -14.36 17.55 -10.28
CA PRO A 64 -15.66 18.10 -9.90
C PRO A 64 -16.21 17.41 -8.67
N ALA A 65 -16.99 18.15 -7.87
CA ALA A 65 -17.62 17.61 -6.68
C ALA A 65 -18.84 16.75 -7.06
N ASP A 66 -18.59 15.63 -7.69
CA ASP A 66 -19.59 14.67 -8.13
C ASP A 66 -19.17 13.30 -7.60
N TYR A 67 -19.95 12.78 -6.66
CA TYR A 67 -19.66 11.52 -5.98
C TYR A 67 -20.47 10.34 -6.51
N SER A 68 -21.03 10.48 -7.71
CA SER A 68 -21.75 9.38 -8.35
C SER A 68 -20.81 8.24 -8.74
N THR A 69 -21.36 7.07 -9.02
CA THR A 69 -20.60 5.83 -9.24
C THR A 69 -19.57 5.94 -10.36
N ASN A 70 -19.87 6.67 -11.43
CA ASN A 70 -18.99 6.78 -12.58
C ASN A 70 -18.29 8.15 -12.67
N SER A 71 -18.21 8.87 -11.55
CA SER A 71 -17.58 10.18 -11.52
C SER A 71 -16.06 10.11 -11.60
N VAL A 72 -15.43 11.24 -11.91
CA VAL A 72 -13.96 11.35 -11.96
C VAL A 72 -13.36 11.07 -10.59
N ILE A 73 -14.00 11.59 -9.52
CA ILE A 73 -13.48 11.37 -8.17
C ILE A 73 -13.52 9.88 -7.79
N MET A 74 -14.55 9.17 -8.20
CA MET A 74 -14.64 7.73 -7.93
C MET A 74 -13.56 6.96 -8.68
N LYS A 75 -13.23 7.40 -9.89
CA LYS A 75 -12.12 6.82 -10.65
C LYS A 75 -10.80 6.98 -9.89
N TYR A 76 -10.53 8.17 -9.38
CA TYR A 76 -9.32 8.41 -8.60
C TYR A 76 -9.31 7.62 -7.30
N MET A 77 -10.46 7.53 -6.63
CA MET A 77 -10.56 6.73 -5.40
C MET A 77 -10.25 5.26 -5.64
N LYS A 78 -10.74 4.70 -6.74
CA LYS A 78 -10.44 3.30 -7.09
C LYS A 78 -8.94 3.10 -7.34
N GLN A 79 -8.31 4.04 -8.04
CA GLN A 79 -6.87 3.98 -8.31
C GLN A 79 -6.07 4.05 -7.01
N ILE A 80 -6.46 4.93 -6.09
CA ILE A 80 -5.80 5.07 -4.79
C ILE A 80 -5.96 3.80 -3.96
N ILE A 81 -7.16 3.24 -3.92
CA ILE A 81 -7.43 2.01 -3.18
C ILE A 81 -6.57 0.87 -3.71
N ASP A 82 -6.46 0.74 -5.02
CA ASP A 82 -5.64 -0.30 -5.62
C ASP A 82 -4.16 -0.13 -5.27
N GLU A 83 -3.66 1.09 -5.29
CA GLU A 83 -2.28 1.38 -4.91
C GLU A 83 -2.02 1.09 -3.43
N VAL A 84 -2.91 1.53 -2.56
CA VAL A 84 -2.79 1.28 -1.11
C VAL A 84 -2.81 -0.22 -0.82
N ALA A 85 -3.70 -0.96 -1.46
CA ALA A 85 -3.79 -2.40 -1.30
C ALA A 85 -2.50 -3.09 -1.74
N ALA A 86 -1.92 -2.68 -2.86
CA ALA A 86 -0.66 -3.22 -3.35
C ALA A 86 0.50 -2.93 -2.38
N LYS A 87 0.58 -1.72 -1.86
CA LYS A 87 1.60 -1.34 -0.88
C LYS A 87 1.48 -2.14 0.41
N GLU A 88 0.26 -2.35 0.90
CA GLU A 88 0.03 -3.13 2.11
C GLU A 88 0.45 -4.59 1.91
N THR A 89 0.18 -5.15 0.75
CA THR A 89 0.62 -6.51 0.40
C THR A 89 2.14 -6.61 0.44
N ILE A 90 2.83 -5.64 -0.16
CA ILE A 90 4.29 -5.60 -0.17
C ILE A 90 4.85 -5.51 1.25
N LYS A 91 4.25 -4.67 2.11
CA LYS A 91 4.68 -4.54 3.50
C LYS A 91 4.55 -5.85 4.26
N LYS A 92 3.46 -6.58 4.06
CA LYS A 92 3.24 -7.88 4.69
C LYS A 92 4.30 -8.88 4.27
N GLU A 93 4.61 -8.93 2.99
CA GLU A 93 5.65 -9.82 2.47
C GLU A 93 7.02 -9.48 3.03
N GLN A 94 7.36 -8.19 3.07
CA GLN A 94 8.63 -7.74 3.63
C GLN A 94 8.74 -8.06 5.12
N LYS A 95 7.64 -7.94 5.86
CA LYS A 95 7.61 -8.25 7.28
C LYS A 95 7.89 -9.74 7.52
N ILE A 96 7.33 -10.60 6.70
CA ILE A 96 7.59 -12.04 6.76
C ILE A 96 9.08 -12.31 6.53
N LEU A 97 9.66 -11.69 5.53
CA LEU A 97 11.07 -11.90 5.17
C LEU A 97 12.04 -11.37 6.24
N LYS A 98 11.63 -10.39 7.03
CA LYS A 98 12.48 -9.80 8.07
C LYS A 98 12.54 -10.59 9.35
N GLN A 99 11.70 -11.60 9.52
CA GLN A 99 11.62 -12.39 10.77
C GLN A 99 12.51 -13.63 10.64
N PRO A 100 13.74 -13.62 11.22
CA PRO A 100 14.64 -14.75 11.07
C PRO A 100 14.15 -16.01 11.78
N ALA A 101 13.41 -15.84 12.88
CA ALA A 101 12.80 -16.97 13.59
C ALA A 101 11.48 -17.39 12.95
N SER A 102 11.09 -16.76 11.84
CA SER A 102 9.86 -17.04 11.14
C SER A 102 10.09 -17.99 9.97
N ALA A 103 9.07 -18.12 9.12
CA ALA A 103 9.09 -19.05 8.01
C ALA A 103 10.31 -18.89 7.09
N TYR A 104 10.72 -17.65 6.78
CA TYR A 104 11.81 -17.44 5.83
C TYR A 104 13.16 -17.92 6.39
N GLY A 105 13.50 -17.53 7.61
CA GLY A 105 14.76 -17.94 8.23
C GLY A 105 14.86 -19.45 8.38
N LEU A 106 13.78 -20.08 8.83
CA LEU A 106 13.72 -21.52 8.97
C LEU A 106 13.81 -22.21 7.60
N MET A 107 13.16 -21.65 6.59
CA MET A 107 13.24 -22.21 5.24
C MET A 107 14.66 -22.21 4.69
N VAL A 108 15.42 -21.13 4.91
CA VAL A 108 16.81 -21.04 4.48
C VAL A 108 17.65 -22.13 5.16
N GLU A 109 17.45 -22.33 6.45
CA GLU A 109 18.14 -23.39 7.19
C GLU A 109 17.77 -24.77 6.67
N LEU A 110 16.49 -25.00 6.40
CA LEU A 110 16.03 -26.28 5.85
C LEU A 110 16.59 -26.52 4.46
N GLU A 111 16.68 -25.48 3.63
CA GLU A 111 17.31 -25.60 2.31
C GLU A 111 18.78 -25.98 2.42
N LYS A 112 19.50 -25.39 3.34
CA LYS A 112 20.90 -25.74 3.58
C LYS A 112 21.03 -27.18 4.04
N MET A 113 20.15 -27.65 4.90
CA MET A 113 20.11 -29.05 5.30
C MET A 113 19.84 -29.97 4.11
N GLY A 114 18.91 -29.55 3.23
CA GLY A 114 18.61 -30.29 2.03
C GLY A 114 19.79 -30.38 1.07
N GLU A 115 20.58 -29.34 0.96
CA GLU A 115 21.81 -29.34 0.17
C GLU A 115 22.85 -30.27 0.77
N THR A 116 22.93 -30.29 2.12
CA THR A 116 23.85 -31.16 2.83
C THR A 116 23.48 -32.63 2.69
N TYR A 117 22.17 -32.91 2.61
CA TYR A 117 21.64 -34.28 2.54
C TYR A 117 20.77 -34.50 1.33
N PRO A 118 21.29 -34.28 0.10
CA PRO A 118 20.48 -34.41 -1.10
C PRO A 118 19.97 -35.83 -1.28
N GLY A 119 18.67 -35.98 -1.41
CA GLY A 119 18.03 -37.29 -1.55
C GLY A 119 17.94 -38.10 -0.27
N LYS A 120 18.47 -37.59 0.83
CA LYS A 120 18.44 -38.28 2.13
C LYS A 120 17.66 -37.52 3.19
N MET A 121 17.05 -36.42 2.82
CA MET A 121 16.25 -35.64 3.74
C MET A 121 15.08 -36.46 4.25
N PRO A 122 14.86 -36.55 5.56
CA PRO A 122 13.67 -37.22 6.09
C PRO A 122 12.39 -36.66 5.51
N LEU A 123 11.43 -37.54 5.28
CA LEU A 123 10.16 -37.16 4.69
C LEU A 123 9.45 -36.08 5.48
N LYS A 124 9.55 -36.13 6.82
CA LYS A 124 8.95 -35.13 7.68
C LYS A 124 9.53 -33.73 7.42
N GLU A 125 10.84 -33.61 7.34
CA GLU A 125 11.52 -32.35 7.10
C GLU A 125 11.21 -31.83 5.68
N LYS A 126 11.18 -32.72 4.71
CA LYS A 126 10.82 -32.37 3.34
C LYS A 126 9.40 -31.80 3.25
N ARG A 127 8.46 -32.42 3.96
CA ARG A 127 7.08 -31.93 4.02
C ARG A 127 6.97 -30.55 4.63
N GLU A 128 7.73 -30.30 5.70
CA GLU A 128 7.76 -28.98 6.32
C GLU A 128 8.35 -27.95 5.38
N LEU A 129 9.43 -28.28 4.70
CA LEU A 129 10.04 -27.41 3.71
C LEU A 129 9.06 -27.10 2.59
N ASP A 130 8.38 -28.10 2.05
CA ASP A 130 7.40 -27.92 0.99
C ASP A 130 6.25 -27.01 1.44
N LYS A 131 5.78 -27.15 2.67
CA LYS A 131 4.76 -26.28 3.23
C LYS A 131 5.23 -24.83 3.29
N MET A 132 6.46 -24.62 3.74
CA MET A 132 7.00 -23.26 3.85
C MET A 132 7.24 -22.64 2.48
N VAL A 133 7.73 -23.40 1.52
CA VAL A 133 7.90 -22.91 0.16
C VAL A 133 6.55 -22.56 -0.46
N SER A 134 5.53 -23.41 -0.24
CA SER A 134 4.18 -23.15 -0.72
C SER A 134 3.59 -21.89 -0.08
N TYR A 135 3.76 -21.72 1.23
CA TYR A 135 3.29 -20.53 1.93
C TYR A 135 3.93 -19.25 1.36
N LEU A 136 5.24 -19.25 1.20
CA LEU A 136 5.96 -18.10 0.64
C LEU A 136 5.63 -17.89 -0.83
N GLY A 137 5.35 -18.95 -1.56
CA GLY A 137 4.94 -18.88 -2.96
C GLY A 137 3.59 -18.21 -3.17
N GLU A 138 2.70 -18.31 -2.18
CA GLU A 138 1.40 -17.63 -2.23
C GLU A 138 1.55 -16.13 -2.03
N THR A 139 2.53 -15.70 -1.23
CA THR A 139 2.75 -14.28 -0.94
C THR A 139 3.80 -13.65 -1.84
N ILE A 140 4.68 -14.44 -2.44
CA ILE A 140 5.75 -13.98 -3.32
C ILE A 140 5.54 -14.59 -4.71
N PRO A 141 4.97 -13.84 -5.65
CA PRO A 141 4.76 -14.36 -7.00
C PRO A 141 6.08 -14.81 -7.65
N GLY A 142 6.06 -15.93 -8.34
CA GLY A 142 7.22 -16.48 -8.98
C GLY A 142 8.01 -17.49 -8.17
N LYS A 143 7.66 -17.68 -6.90
CA LYS A 143 8.27 -18.69 -6.02
C LYS A 143 7.44 -19.96 -5.95
N VAL A 144 6.62 -20.18 -6.91
CA VAL A 144 5.73 -21.35 -6.95
C VAL A 144 6.58 -22.58 -7.22
N LYS A 145 6.32 -23.63 -6.51
CA LYS A 145 6.97 -24.94 -6.52
C LYS A 145 8.05 -25.06 -5.44
#